data_6288ce95c1f2bb4ff0478dcb9227e507
#
_entry.id   6288ce95c1f2bb4ff0478dcb9227e507
#
_cell.length_a   1.000
_cell.length_b   1.000
_cell.length_c   1.000
_cell.angle_alpha   90.00
_cell.angle_beta   90.00
_cell.angle_gamma   90.00
#
_symmetry.space_group_name_H-M   'P 1'
#
loop_
_entity.id
_entity.type
_entity.pdbx_description
1 polymer ?
#
loop_
_entity_poly.entity_id
_entity_poly.type
_entity_poly.pdbx_seq_one_letter_code
_entity_poly.pdbx_strand_id
1 'polypeptide(L)'
;MEFPISIRVVQASDLDQIYLIIEKNADSCRNISKEMIEKRIRNHAGTFLLASLEEQVIGFIIGADLTETTSRGSAFDIDFIHFISRVPIIILSLMIHPDYRGQGFGTLLLAAMKESSRLTNKSGLYLPCPDEMLSYFEMNAFIEHGFAESENSSDPYFHMHWDNPYYQEEI
;
A
#
# COMPACT_ATOMS: atom_id res chain seq x y z
N MET A 1 -22.26 -19.98 -6.45
CA MET A 1 -22.74 -18.60 -6.20
C MET A 1 -21.51 -17.74 -6.04
N GLU A 2 -21.24 -16.90 -7.03
CA GLU A 2 -20.14 -15.95 -6.94
C GLU A 2 -20.59 -14.78 -6.06
N PHE A 3 -19.89 -14.58 -4.96
CA PHE A 3 -20.09 -13.38 -4.15
C PHE A 3 -19.43 -12.20 -4.88
N PRO A 4 -20.11 -11.09 -5.08
CA PRO A 4 -19.54 -9.96 -5.79
C PRO A 4 -18.42 -9.33 -4.97
N ILE A 5 -17.19 -9.48 -5.47
CA ILE A 5 -16.02 -8.78 -4.95
C ILE A 5 -16.01 -7.38 -5.57
N SER A 6 -15.82 -6.36 -4.76
CA SER A 6 -15.72 -4.99 -5.19
C SER A 6 -14.40 -4.39 -4.73
N ILE A 7 -13.72 -3.71 -5.65
CA ILE A 7 -12.57 -2.86 -5.34
C ILE A 7 -12.99 -1.43 -5.62
N ARG A 8 -12.89 -0.56 -4.63
CA ARG A 8 -13.33 0.84 -4.76
C ARG A 8 -12.50 1.78 -3.88
N VAL A 9 -12.62 3.06 -4.17
CA VAL A 9 -12.05 4.13 -3.34
C VAL A 9 -12.78 4.20 -2.00
N VAL A 10 -12.03 4.47 -0.94
CA VAL A 10 -12.54 4.63 0.42
C VAL A 10 -13.56 5.77 0.53
N GLN A 11 -14.51 5.59 1.44
CA GLN A 11 -15.47 6.62 1.84
C GLN A 11 -15.39 6.84 3.36
N ALA A 12 -15.85 8.00 3.83
CA ALA A 12 -15.84 8.33 5.26
C ALA A 12 -16.58 7.30 6.13
N SER A 13 -17.65 6.73 5.59
CA SER A 13 -18.44 5.70 6.27
C SER A 13 -17.72 4.36 6.47
N ASP A 14 -16.57 4.16 5.84
CA ASP A 14 -15.80 2.92 5.93
C ASP A 14 -14.86 2.88 7.14
N LEU A 15 -14.69 3.99 7.85
CA LEU A 15 -13.68 4.15 8.89
C LEU A 15 -13.73 3.05 9.96
N ASP A 16 -14.90 2.71 10.46
CA ASP A 16 -15.05 1.72 11.53
C ASP A 16 -14.65 0.32 11.07
N GLN A 17 -15.03 -0.07 9.86
CA GLN A 17 -14.65 -1.37 9.30
C GLN A 17 -13.14 -1.45 9.02
N ILE A 18 -12.52 -0.38 8.53
CA ILE A 18 -11.07 -0.30 8.31
C ILE A 18 -10.33 -0.45 9.65
N TYR A 19 -10.76 0.29 10.66
CA TYR A 19 -10.12 0.25 11.97
C TYR A 19 -10.24 -1.13 12.63
N LEU A 20 -11.37 -1.82 12.43
CA LEU A 20 -11.53 -3.20 12.88
C LEU A 20 -10.47 -4.14 12.27
N ILE A 21 -10.17 -3.98 10.97
CA ILE A 21 -9.12 -4.75 10.30
C ILE A 21 -7.75 -4.44 10.90
N ILE A 22 -7.47 -3.16 11.19
CA ILE A 22 -6.22 -2.74 11.84
C ILE A 22 -6.09 -3.38 13.22
N GLU A 23 -7.14 -3.35 14.04
CA GLU A 23 -7.15 -3.98 15.37
C GLU A 23 -6.91 -5.47 15.31
N LYS A 24 -7.50 -6.17 14.35
CA LYS A 24 -7.31 -7.61 14.14
C LYS A 24 -5.92 -7.97 13.61
N ASN A 25 -5.17 -7.00 13.12
CA ASN A 25 -3.79 -7.12 12.67
C ASN A 25 -2.80 -6.43 13.65
N ALA A 26 -3.16 -6.25 14.90
CA ALA A 26 -2.42 -5.44 15.89
C ALA A 26 -0.95 -5.83 16.05
N ASP A 27 -0.59 -7.09 15.85
CA ASP A 27 0.80 -7.56 15.92
C ASP A 27 1.67 -6.99 14.78
N SER A 28 1.06 -6.64 13.66
CA SER A 28 1.73 -6.10 12.46
C SER A 28 1.63 -4.58 12.35
N CYS A 29 0.78 -3.94 13.15
CA CYS A 29 0.39 -2.53 12.99
C CYS A 29 0.57 -1.76 14.28
N ARG A 30 1.79 -1.45 14.60
CA ARG A 30 2.08 -0.57 15.72
C ARG A 30 1.87 0.88 15.29
N ASN A 31 1.10 1.62 16.09
CA ASN A 31 0.95 3.08 15.99
C ASN A 31 0.07 3.63 14.86
N ILE A 32 -0.88 2.86 14.33
CA ILE A 32 -1.89 3.42 13.42
C ILE A 32 -3.13 3.79 14.25
N SER A 33 -3.42 5.07 14.37
CA SER A 33 -4.60 5.56 15.08
C SER A 33 -5.79 5.73 14.14
N LYS A 34 -6.98 5.65 14.70
CA LYS A 34 -8.23 5.92 13.96
C LYS A 34 -8.25 7.33 13.37
N GLU A 35 -7.69 8.31 14.10
CA GLU A 35 -7.57 9.69 13.66
C GLU A 35 -6.66 9.84 12.43
N MET A 36 -5.56 9.11 12.38
CA MET A 36 -4.66 9.09 11.22
C MET A 36 -5.38 8.57 9.97
N ILE A 37 -6.16 7.51 10.11
CA ILE A 37 -6.95 6.94 9.01
C ILE A 37 -8.03 7.91 8.56
N GLU A 38 -8.76 8.51 9.49
CA GLU A 38 -9.78 9.50 9.17
C GLU A 38 -9.22 10.69 8.39
N LYS A 39 -8.06 11.20 8.81
CA LYS A 39 -7.36 12.28 8.14
C LYS A 39 -6.95 11.91 6.72
N ARG A 40 -6.47 10.68 6.52
CA ARG A 40 -6.11 10.19 5.20
C ARG A 40 -7.32 10.06 4.27
N ILE A 41 -8.42 9.52 4.78
CA ILE A 41 -9.68 9.45 4.01
C ILE A 41 -10.14 10.83 3.57
N ARG A 42 -10.02 11.83 4.44
CA ARG A 42 -10.43 13.21 4.15
C ARG A 42 -9.55 13.88 3.10
N ASN A 43 -8.24 13.66 3.16
CA ASN A 43 -7.27 14.44 2.36
C ASN A 43 -6.69 13.67 1.16
N HIS A 44 -6.67 12.34 1.19
CA HIS A 44 -5.95 11.50 0.22
C HIS A 44 -6.72 10.22 -0.14
N ALA A 45 -8.03 10.34 -0.34
CA ALA A 45 -8.89 9.18 -0.63
C ALA A 45 -8.53 8.48 -1.96
N GLY A 46 -8.00 9.19 -2.94
CA GLY A 46 -7.75 8.67 -4.28
C GLY A 46 -6.77 7.50 -4.35
N THR A 47 -5.87 7.39 -3.39
CA THR A 47 -4.90 6.28 -3.27
C THR A 47 -5.20 5.35 -2.10
N PHE A 48 -6.42 5.38 -1.60
CA PHE A 48 -6.89 4.50 -0.53
C PHE A 48 -8.01 3.60 -1.06
N LEU A 49 -7.67 2.35 -1.39
CA LEU A 49 -8.58 1.42 -2.03
C LEU A 49 -9.02 0.32 -1.06
N LEU A 50 -10.29 -0.06 -1.16
CA LEU A 50 -10.89 -1.13 -0.35
C LEU A 50 -11.26 -2.31 -1.21
N ALA A 51 -11.09 -3.50 -0.64
CA ALA A 51 -11.73 -4.72 -1.12
C ALA A 51 -12.92 -5.04 -0.22
N SER A 52 -14.07 -5.26 -0.81
CA SER A 52 -15.27 -5.68 -0.08
C SER A 52 -15.88 -6.92 -0.71
N LEU A 53 -16.48 -7.74 0.14
CA LEU A 53 -17.26 -8.90 -0.22
C LEU A 53 -18.69 -8.64 0.21
N GLU A 54 -19.60 -8.55 -0.75
CA GLU A 54 -20.92 -7.96 -0.52
C GLU A 54 -20.75 -6.50 -0.02
N GLU A 55 -21.17 -6.16 1.17
CA GLU A 55 -20.99 -4.81 1.75
C GLU A 55 -19.93 -4.78 2.87
N GLN A 56 -19.29 -5.92 3.13
CA GLN A 56 -18.28 -6.01 4.18
C GLN A 56 -16.89 -5.71 3.63
N VAL A 57 -16.20 -4.74 4.22
CA VAL A 57 -14.80 -4.46 3.91
C VAL A 57 -13.93 -5.59 4.47
N ILE A 58 -13.14 -6.21 3.60
CA ILE A 58 -12.28 -7.35 3.96
C ILE A 58 -10.79 -7.04 3.85
N GLY A 59 -10.42 -5.91 3.26
CA GLY A 59 -9.04 -5.49 3.15
C GLY A 59 -8.90 -4.11 2.54
N PHE A 60 -7.70 -3.56 2.62
CA PHE A 60 -7.41 -2.25 2.04
C PHE A 60 -5.94 -2.10 1.67
N ILE A 61 -5.67 -1.16 0.78
CA ILE A 61 -4.33 -0.71 0.42
C ILE A 61 -4.28 0.82 0.47
N ILE A 62 -3.22 1.35 1.06
CA ILE A 62 -3.00 2.80 1.16
C ILE A 62 -1.73 3.14 0.41
N GLY A 63 -1.85 4.05 -0.56
CA GLY A 63 -0.73 4.65 -1.27
C GLY A 63 -0.55 6.12 -0.89
N ALA A 64 0.63 6.66 -1.18
CA ALA A 64 0.96 8.06 -0.97
C ALA A 64 1.85 8.59 -2.07
N ASP A 65 1.79 9.88 -2.31
CA ASP A 65 2.74 10.58 -3.16
C ASP A 65 4.06 10.82 -2.43
N LEU A 66 5.13 10.98 -3.19
CA LEU A 66 6.44 11.31 -2.64
C LEU A 66 6.41 12.59 -1.79
N THR A 67 5.63 13.59 -2.18
CA THR A 67 5.46 14.84 -1.44
C THR A 67 4.85 14.67 -0.06
N GLU A 68 3.99 13.68 0.12
CA GLU A 68 3.38 13.37 1.41
C GLU A 68 4.38 12.72 2.39
N THR A 69 5.34 11.97 1.85
CA THR A 69 6.33 11.25 2.65
C THR A 69 7.48 12.13 3.11
N THR A 70 7.81 13.20 2.38
CA THR A 70 8.91 14.12 2.72
C THR A 70 8.63 14.98 3.94
N SER A 71 7.37 15.20 4.28
CA SER A 71 6.98 16.04 5.41
C SER A 71 7.00 15.34 6.78
N ARG A 72 7.31 14.05 6.82
CA ARG A 72 7.10 13.22 8.02
C ARG A 72 8.31 12.39 8.42
N GLY A 73 9.53 12.87 8.45
CA GLY A 73 10.66 12.07 8.97
C GLY A 73 10.44 10.58 8.78
N SER A 74 10.31 10.16 7.53
CA SER A 74 9.67 8.89 7.19
C SER A 74 10.63 7.72 7.34
N ALA A 75 10.07 6.55 7.62
CA ALA A 75 10.73 5.27 7.51
C ALA A 75 11.14 4.91 6.06
N PHE A 76 10.85 5.79 5.08
CA PHE A 76 11.16 5.59 3.67
C PHE A 76 12.50 6.24 3.35
N ASP A 77 13.35 5.49 2.67
CA ASP A 77 14.60 6.02 2.15
C ASP A 77 14.31 6.92 0.93
N ILE A 78 14.14 8.21 1.21
CA ILE A 78 13.88 9.23 0.18
C ILE A 78 15.05 9.30 -0.80
N ASP A 79 16.26 9.11 -0.33
CA ASP A 79 17.45 9.12 -1.19
C ASP A 79 17.39 7.96 -2.20
N PHE A 80 16.93 6.79 -1.78
CA PHE A 80 16.71 5.66 -2.67
C PHE A 80 15.65 5.99 -3.74
N ILE A 81 14.53 6.58 -3.36
CA ILE A 81 13.46 6.96 -4.29
C ILE A 81 13.97 8.01 -5.29
N HIS A 82 14.76 8.98 -4.84
CA HIS A 82 15.42 9.95 -5.72
C HIS A 82 16.45 9.28 -6.64
N PHE A 83 17.16 8.27 -6.14
CA PHE A 83 18.14 7.51 -6.92
C PHE A 83 17.50 6.82 -8.13
N ILE A 84 16.32 6.26 -7.99
CA ILE A 84 15.58 5.68 -9.11
C ILE A 84 14.97 6.72 -10.05
N SER A 85 15.11 8.02 -9.72
CA SER A 85 14.69 9.18 -10.54
C SER A 85 13.24 9.11 -11.04
N ARG A 86 12.33 8.64 -10.17
CA ARG A 86 10.96 8.34 -10.58
C ARG A 86 9.93 8.90 -9.59
N VAL A 87 8.68 8.89 -10.01
CA VAL A 87 7.54 9.42 -9.23
C VAL A 87 6.54 8.28 -8.95
N PRO A 88 6.90 7.31 -8.10
CA PRO A 88 6.03 6.18 -7.81
C PRO A 88 4.91 6.56 -6.85
N ILE A 89 3.89 5.69 -6.76
CA ILE A 89 3.01 5.63 -5.59
C ILE A 89 3.75 4.80 -4.53
N ILE A 90 3.86 5.34 -3.33
CA ILE A 90 4.48 4.65 -2.20
C ILE A 90 3.40 3.89 -1.45
N ILE A 91 3.54 2.58 -1.33
CA ILE A 91 2.59 1.76 -0.58
C ILE A 91 2.91 1.88 0.91
N LEU A 92 2.00 2.47 1.65
CA LEU A 92 2.12 2.66 3.09
C LEU A 92 1.60 1.47 3.89
N SER A 93 0.56 0.82 3.39
CA SER A 93 -0.09 -0.29 4.06
C SER A 93 -0.86 -1.17 3.08
N LEU A 94 -0.84 -2.46 3.34
CA LEU A 94 -1.67 -3.47 2.67
C LEU A 94 -2.13 -4.45 3.75
N MET A 95 -3.42 -4.46 4.04
CA MET A 95 -3.98 -5.30 5.10
C MET A 95 -5.21 -6.05 4.64
N ILE A 96 -5.26 -7.32 5.02
CA ILE A 96 -6.42 -8.17 4.80
C ILE A 96 -6.93 -8.65 6.16
N HIS A 97 -8.24 -8.63 6.32
CA HIS A 97 -8.88 -9.22 7.50
C HIS A 97 -8.42 -10.68 7.68
N PRO A 98 -8.01 -11.12 8.88
CA PRO A 98 -7.43 -12.44 9.09
C PRO A 98 -8.24 -13.61 8.53
N ASP A 99 -9.58 -13.53 8.60
CA ASP A 99 -10.48 -14.58 8.11
C ASP A 99 -10.51 -14.71 6.57
N TYR A 100 -9.94 -13.73 5.86
CA TYR A 100 -9.95 -13.67 4.39
C TYR A 100 -8.56 -13.73 3.78
N ARG A 101 -7.53 -14.00 4.58
CA ARG A 101 -6.17 -14.18 4.08
C ARG A 101 -6.01 -15.45 3.24
N GLY A 102 -5.03 -15.44 2.34
CA GLY A 102 -4.72 -16.59 1.51
C GLY A 102 -5.70 -16.85 0.37
N GLN A 103 -6.59 -15.89 0.07
CA GLN A 103 -7.63 -16.02 -0.96
C GLN A 103 -7.39 -15.09 -2.17
N GLY A 104 -6.25 -14.40 -2.22
CA GLY A 104 -5.88 -13.55 -3.36
C GLY A 104 -6.35 -12.09 -3.27
N PHE A 105 -6.97 -11.65 -2.17
CA PHE A 105 -7.46 -10.28 -2.06
C PHE A 105 -6.34 -9.22 -2.02
N GLY A 106 -5.21 -9.55 -1.41
CA GLY A 106 -4.03 -8.67 -1.44
C GLY A 106 -3.52 -8.47 -2.86
N THR A 107 -3.47 -9.51 -3.66
CA THR A 107 -3.08 -9.45 -5.07
C THR A 107 -4.07 -8.62 -5.89
N LEU A 108 -5.37 -8.71 -5.63
CA LEU A 108 -6.39 -7.86 -6.27
C LEU A 108 -6.19 -6.37 -5.91
N LEU A 109 -5.91 -6.07 -4.66
CA LEU A 109 -5.64 -4.70 -4.22
C LEU A 109 -4.36 -4.13 -4.85
N LEU A 110 -3.30 -4.93 -4.95
CA LEU A 110 -2.09 -4.54 -5.66
C LEU A 110 -2.36 -4.28 -7.14
N ALA A 111 -3.14 -5.14 -7.79
CA ALA A 111 -3.53 -4.95 -9.20
C ALA A 111 -4.32 -3.64 -9.39
N ALA A 112 -5.23 -3.34 -8.48
CA ALA A 112 -6.00 -2.09 -8.52
C ALA A 112 -5.10 -0.86 -8.33
N MET A 113 -4.11 -0.94 -7.45
CA MET A 113 -3.15 0.15 -7.25
C MET A 113 -2.21 0.31 -8.45
N LYS A 114 -1.82 -0.78 -9.12
CA LYS A 114 -1.08 -0.73 -10.40
C LYS A 114 -1.90 0.01 -11.46
N GLU A 115 -3.19 -0.26 -11.56
CA GLU A 115 -4.09 0.45 -12.47
C GLU A 115 -4.21 1.94 -12.11
N SER A 116 -4.29 2.28 -10.82
CA SER A 116 -4.25 3.68 -10.37
C SER A 116 -2.95 4.38 -10.80
N SER A 117 -1.82 3.69 -10.70
CA SER A 117 -0.52 4.20 -11.16
C SER A 117 -0.54 4.49 -12.67
N ARG A 118 -1.13 3.58 -13.46
CA ARG A 118 -1.28 3.76 -14.90
C ARG A 118 -2.16 4.97 -15.23
N LEU A 119 -3.31 5.08 -14.59
CA LEU A 119 -4.29 6.14 -14.86
C LEU A 119 -3.82 7.54 -14.45
N THR A 120 -2.94 7.62 -13.46
CA THR A 120 -2.40 8.89 -12.94
C THR A 120 -0.98 9.18 -13.42
N ASN A 121 -0.50 8.43 -14.41
CA ASN A 121 0.85 8.53 -14.96
C ASN A 121 1.95 8.55 -13.87
N LYS A 122 1.85 7.67 -12.91
CA LYS A 122 2.92 7.43 -11.94
C LYS A 122 3.89 6.38 -12.48
N SER A 123 5.15 6.45 -12.07
CA SER A 123 6.21 5.56 -12.58
C SER A 123 6.05 4.10 -12.14
N GLY A 124 5.22 3.83 -11.16
CA GLY A 124 4.98 2.50 -10.63
C GLY A 124 4.60 2.53 -9.16
N LEU A 125 4.88 1.43 -8.48
CA LEU A 125 4.68 1.27 -7.04
C LEU A 125 6.02 1.02 -6.36
N TYR A 126 6.20 1.59 -5.18
CA TYR A 126 7.35 1.35 -4.32
C TYR A 126 6.87 0.98 -2.92
N LEU A 127 7.56 0.02 -2.30
CA LEU A 127 7.33 -0.32 -0.90
C LEU A 127 8.60 -0.88 -0.24
N PRO A 128 8.79 -0.66 1.06
CA PRO A 128 9.70 -1.45 1.88
C PRO A 128 8.95 -2.65 2.43
N CYS A 129 9.57 -3.83 2.43
CA CYS A 129 8.96 -5.02 3.02
C CYS A 129 9.96 -5.82 3.87
N PRO A 130 9.48 -6.50 4.91
CA PRO A 130 10.32 -7.43 5.66
C PRO A 130 10.63 -8.69 4.82
N ASP A 131 11.67 -9.41 5.23
CA ASP A 131 12.16 -10.60 4.52
C ASP A 131 11.06 -11.65 4.28
N GLU A 132 10.20 -11.89 5.24
CA GLU A 132 9.11 -12.86 5.15
C GLU A 132 8.06 -12.52 4.07
N MET A 133 7.98 -11.27 3.62
CA MET A 133 7.05 -10.82 2.59
C MET A 133 7.67 -10.75 1.19
N LEU A 134 8.97 -10.97 1.07
CA LEU A 134 9.71 -10.80 -0.16
C LEU A 134 9.15 -11.66 -1.29
N SER A 135 8.96 -12.94 -1.04
CA SER A 135 8.39 -13.88 -2.03
C SER A 135 6.99 -13.48 -2.49
N TYR A 136 6.16 -12.97 -1.58
CA TYR A 136 4.82 -12.53 -1.92
C TYR A 136 4.84 -11.37 -2.91
N PHE A 137 5.69 -10.38 -2.70
CA PHE A 137 5.79 -9.25 -3.62
C PHE A 137 6.48 -9.63 -4.94
N GLU A 138 7.47 -10.50 -4.91
CA GLU A 138 8.08 -11.04 -6.14
C GLU A 138 7.04 -11.78 -7.00
N MET A 139 6.16 -12.58 -6.39
CA MET A 139 5.04 -13.22 -7.09
C MET A 139 4.05 -12.23 -7.69
N ASN A 140 3.99 -11.02 -7.15
CA ASN A 140 3.16 -9.93 -7.66
C ASN A 140 3.94 -8.98 -8.61
N ALA A 141 5.03 -9.47 -9.19
CA ALA A 141 5.86 -8.78 -10.17
C ALA A 141 6.65 -7.57 -9.65
N PHE A 142 6.88 -7.51 -8.35
CA PHE A 142 7.82 -6.56 -7.76
C PHE A 142 9.25 -7.05 -7.88
N ILE A 143 10.18 -6.12 -7.99
CA ILE A 143 11.62 -6.37 -8.11
C ILE A 143 12.30 -5.84 -6.85
N GLU A 144 13.19 -6.63 -6.27
CA GLU A 144 14.01 -6.26 -5.12
C GLU A 144 15.20 -5.40 -5.54
N HIS A 145 15.48 -4.33 -4.78
CA HIS A 145 16.62 -3.43 -4.99
C HIS A 145 17.63 -3.41 -3.83
N GLY A 146 17.67 -4.45 -3.03
CA GLY A 146 18.53 -4.51 -1.87
C GLY A 146 17.83 -4.16 -0.57
N PHE A 147 18.58 -4.24 0.51
CA PHE A 147 18.02 -4.02 1.83
C PHE A 147 18.55 -2.73 2.47
N ALA A 148 17.77 -2.20 3.40
CA ALA A 148 18.16 -1.10 4.27
C ALA A 148 17.89 -1.45 5.72
N GLU A 149 18.72 -0.91 6.61
CA GLU A 149 18.47 -0.98 8.04
C GLU A 149 17.63 0.21 8.47
N SER A 150 16.54 -0.05 9.18
CA SER A 150 15.78 1.01 9.80
C SER A 150 16.48 1.49 11.06
N GLU A 151 16.64 2.79 11.24
CA GLU A 151 17.18 3.37 12.46
C GLU A 151 16.34 3.05 13.70
N ASN A 152 15.07 2.70 13.50
CA ASN A 152 14.09 2.43 14.56
C ASN A 152 13.69 0.96 14.69
N SER A 153 14.26 0.07 13.89
CA SER A 153 13.98 -1.36 13.92
C SER A 153 15.25 -2.15 13.79
N SER A 154 15.37 -3.24 14.56
CA SER A 154 16.47 -4.17 14.44
C SER A 154 16.37 -5.11 13.24
N ASP A 155 15.20 -5.14 12.57
CA ASP A 155 14.93 -6.03 11.45
C ASP A 155 15.19 -5.32 10.12
N PRO A 156 15.99 -5.92 9.22
CA PRO A 156 16.21 -5.36 7.89
C PRO A 156 14.92 -5.42 7.06
N TYR A 157 14.76 -4.46 6.18
CA TYR A 157 13.70 -4.48 5.19
C TYR A 157 14.28 -4.30 3.79
N PHE A 158 13.53 -4.76 2.79
CA PHE A 158 13.92 -4.72 1.39
C PHE A 158 13.13 -3.66 0.63
N HIS A 159 13.82 -2.93 -0.23
CA HIS A 159 13.20 -2.02 -1.18
C HIS A 159 12.63 -2.82 -2.34
N MET A 160 11.34 -2.71 -2.57
CA MET A 160 10.64 -3.38 -3.67
C MET A 160 9.98 -2.35 -4.58
N HIS A 161 10.02 -2.56 -5.89
CA HIS A 161 9.29 -1.71 -6.82
C HIS A 161 8.66 -2.52 -7.94
N TRP A 162 7.58 -1.99 -8.48
CA TRP A 162 6.96 -2.42 -9.72
C TRP A 162 6.93 -1.23 -10.69
N ASP A 163 7.46 -1.42 -11.89
CA ASP A 163 7.47 -0.38 -12.93
C ASP A 163 6.17 -0.37 -13.71
N ASN A 164 5.57 0.82 -13.85
CA ASN A 164 4.45 1.03 -14.75
C ASN A 164 4.96 1.04 -16.20
N PRO A 165 4.61 0.04 -17.04
CA PRO A 165 5.10 -0.04 -18.41
C PRO A 165 4.54 1.06 -19.32
N TYR A 166 3.52 1.77 -18.89
CA TYR A 166 2.88 2.85 -19.64
C TYR A 166 3.30 4.24 -19.16
N TYR A 167 4.24 4.32 -18.23
CA TYR A 167 4.72 5.60 -17.71
C TYR A 167 5.39 6.42 -18.82
N GLN A 168 4.99 7.69 -18.88
CA GLN A 168 5.59 8.67 -19.81
C GLN A 168 6.17 9.81 -18.99
N GLU A 169 7.47 10.03 -19.16
CA GLU A 169 8.10 11.19 -18.53
C GLU A 169 7.52 12.48 -19.11
N GLU A 170 7.16 13.40 -18.25
CA GLU A 170 6.76 14.74 -18.65
C GLU A 170 8.00 15.51 -19.06
N ILE A 171 8.00 15.99 -20.29
CA ILE A 171 9.10 16.80 -20.86
C ILE A 171 8.92 18.24 -20.42
#